data_41c11e89ff6d0e57e34c942fc1778179
#
_entry.id   41c11e89ff6d0e57e34c942fc1778179
#
_cell.length_a   1.000
_cell.length_b   1.000
_cell.length_c   1.000
_cell.angle_alpha   90.00
_cell.angle_beta   90.00
_cell.angle_gamma   90.00
#
_symmetry.space_group_name_H-M   'P 1'
#
loop_
_entity.id
_entity.type
_entity.pdbx_description
1 polymer ?
#
loop_
_entity_poly.entity_id
_entity_poly.type
_entity_poly.pdbx_seq_one_letter_code
_entity_poly.pdbx_strand_id
1 'polypeptide(L)'
;LSRDSRNRAEFPTAGSRFQLENTYSGGFLGGNENFQKHILDLNWFTPTFSKVVLYNSFKLGVIKTLDVGDDVQTFVPFDERFIMGGNGIPYGNALRGYPDNSIGPQTASGQAVGGNSMGKITTELRFPLSENPVIYVMAFGEMGNVWNSSKMSEPFYIDRNGPLSMKKSAGVGVRFFMPGIGKLGFDMGYGFDDINGDGNPQGWEYTITFGQTY
;
A
#
# COMPACT_ATOMS: atom_id res chain seq x y z
N LEU A 1 7.11 16.65 -2.91
CA LEU A 1 6.07 17.67 -3.09
C LEU A 1 4.82 17.20 -2.38
N SER A 2 4.23 18.04 -1.51
CA SER A 2 2.97 17.70 -0.84
C SER A 2 2.04 18.90 -0.81
N ARG A 3 0.73 18.62 -0.91
CA ARG A 3 -0.34 19.57 -0.67
C ARG A 3 -1.37 18.90 0.25
N ASP A 4 -1.75 19.57 1.32
CA ASP A 4 -2.76 19.09 2.25
C ASP A 4 -3.83 20.18 2.45
N SER A 5 -5.07 19.86 2.11
CA SER A 5 -6.23 20.72 2.25
C SER A 5 -7.32 20.09 3.13
N ARG A 6 -6.97 19.05 3.90
CA ARG A 6 -7.90 18.40 4.82
C ARG A 6 -8.34 19.36 5.91
N ASN A 7 -9.61 19.30 6.28
CA ASN A 7 -10.17 20.16 7.31
C ASN A 7 -9.81 19.77 8.75
N ARG A 8 -9.43 18.48 8.98
CA ARG A 8 -9.00 17.93 10.28
C ARG A 8 -7.91 16.89 10.05
N ALA A 9 -6.98 16.76 10.99
CA ALA A 9 -5.89 15.78 10.88
C ALA A 9 -6.32 14.36 11.26
N GLU A 10 -7.09 14.21 12.34
CA GLU A 10 -7.42 12.91 12.93
C GLU A 10 -8.57 12.20 12.23
N PHE A 11 -9.63 12.94 11.92
CA PHE A 11 -10.80 12.47 11.18
C PHE A 11 -11.19 13.52 10.12
N PRO A 12 -10.53 13.52 8.96
CA PRO A 12 -10.89 14.42 7.87
C PRO A 12 -12.28 14.08 7.35
N THR A 13 -13.12 15.10 7.24
CA THR A 13 -14.47 14.97 6.66
C THR A 13 -14.57 15.58 5.27
N ALA A 14 -13.61 16.43 4.89
CA ALA A 14 -13.54 17.09 3.59
C ALA A 14 -12.09 17.45 3.25
N GLY A 15 -11.83 17.66 1.96
CA GLY A 15 -10.54 18.07 1.45
C GLY A 15 -9.74 16.92 0.87
N SER A 16 -8.48 17.18 0.55
CA SER A 16 -7.60 16.22 -0.09
C SER A 16 -6.16 16.36 0.38
N ARG A 17 -5.41 15.29 0.27
CA ARG A 17 -3.95 15.27 0.41
C ARG A 17 -3.35 14.67 -0.84
N PHE A 18 -2.44 15.40 -1.43
CA PHE A 18 -1.60 14.98 -2.54
C PHE A 18 -0.16 14.90 -2.06
N GLN A 19 0.52 13.82 -2.39
CA GLN A 19 1.94 13.64 -2.10
C GLN A 19 2.63 13.00 -3.31
N LEU A 20 3.71 13.62 -3.77
CA LEU A 20 4.64 13.07 -4.75
C LEU A 20 6.02 13.01 -4.10
N GLU A 21 6.51 11.81 -3.92
CA GLU A 21 7.85 11.52 -3.41
C GLU A 21 8.73 11.05 -4.56
N ASN A 22 9.93 11.62 -4.63
CA ASN A 22 10.93 11.25 -5.62
C ASN A 22 12.25 11.00 -4.89
N THR A 23 12.77 9.80 -5.01
CA THR A 23 14.06 9.38 -4.46
C THR A 23 15.01 9.08 -5.61
N TYR A 24 16.21 9.63 -5.54
CA TYR A 24 17.30 9.35 -6.48
C TYR A 24 18.48 8.84 -5.68
N SER A 25 18.99 7.66 -6.03
CA SER A 25 20.18 7.06 -5.44
C SER A 25 21.22 6.80 -6.53
N GLY A 26 22.46 7.15 -6.26
CA GLY A 26 23.57 6.91 -7.19
C GLY A 26 23.63 7.84 -8.40
N GLY A 27 24.07 7.31 -9.54
CA GLY A 27 24.31 8.09 -10.74
C GLY A 27 25.37 9.19 -10.52
N PHE A 28 25.03 10.42 -10.84
CA PHE A 28 25.93 11.58 -10.65
C PHE A 28 26.18 11.92 -9.16
N LEU A 29 25.37 11.41 -8.24
CA LEU A 29 25.56 11.59 -6.80
C LEU A 29 26.59 10.62 -6.22
N GLY A 30 27.02 9.61 -6.98
CA GLY A 30 27.91 8.55 -6.52
C GLY A 30 27.19 7.55 -5.61
N GLY A 31 27.87 6.45 -5.29
CA GLY A 31 27.35 5.38 -4.46
C GLY A 31 27.26 4.05 -5.22
N ASN A 32 26.90 2.98 -4.50
CA ASN A 32 26.87 1.63 -5.04
C ASN A 32 25.49 1.23 -5.58
N GLU A 33 24.46 2.02 -5.27
CA GLU A 33 23.08 1.76 -5.67
C GLU A 33 22.62 2.83 -6.65
N ASN A 34 22.07 2.40 -7.79
CA ASN A 34 21.74 3.29 -8.88
C ASN A 34 20.27 3.09 -9.29
N PHE A 35 19.37 3.85 -8.66
CA PHE A 35 17.94 3.82 -8.98
C PHE A 35 17.24 5.15 -8.75
N GLN A 36 16.08 5.29 -9.33
CA GLN A 36 15.11 6.33 -9.04
C GLN A 36 13.78 5.69 -8.62
N LYS A 37 13.15 6.24 -7.58
CA LYS A 37 11.88 5.78 -7.04
C LYS A 37 10.90 6.95 -7.00
N HIS A 38 9.72 6.72 -7.52
CA HIS A 38 8.64 7.71 -7.56
C HIS A 38 7.41 7.11 -6.90
N ILE A 39 6.83 7.82 -5.94
CA ILE A 39 5.58 7.44 -5.29
C ILE A 39 4.61 8.60 -5.40
N LEU A 40 3.44 8.33 -5.98
CA LEU A 40 2.29 9.21 -6.00
C LEU A 40 1.25 8.69 -5.04
N ASP A 41 0.83 9.53 -4.10
CA ASP A 41 -0.22 9.22 -3.12
C ASP A 41 -1.28 10.33 -3.14
N LEU A 42 -2.50 9.95 -3.52
CA LEU A 42 -3.66 10.83 -3.65
C LEU A 42 -4.74 10.37 -2.69
N ASN A 43 -5.17 11.27 -1.82
CA ASN A 43 -6.20 11.00 -0.84
C ASN A 43 -7.25 12.10 -0.88
N TRP A 44 -8.52 11.75 -0.92
CA TRP A 44 -9.59 12.75 -0.82
C TRP A 44 -10.76 12.26 0.01
N PHE A 45 -11.38 13.22 0.67
CA PHE A 45 -12.44 13.04 1.64
C PHE A 45 -13.66 13.81 1.18
N THR A 46 -14.77 13.13 1.01
CA THR A 46 -16.02 13.72 0.54
C THR A 46 -17.10 13.47 1.58
N PRO A 47 -17.66 14.53 2.19
CA PRO A 47 -18.83 14.36 3.04
C PRO A 47 -20.00 13.86 2.18
N THR A 48 -20.69 12.84 2.68
CA THR A 48 -21.85 12.27 1.99
C THR A 48 -23.14 12.64 2.75
N PHE A 49 -23.95 11.67 3.12
CA PHE A 49 -25.16 11.91 3.88
C PHE A 49 -24.89 11.82 5.39
N SER A 50 -25.58 12.64 6.16
CA SER A 50 -25.44 12.69 7.62
C SER A 50 -23.98 12.94 8.04
N LYS A 51 -23.38 12.07 8.86
CA LYS A 51 -22.00 12.14 9.33
C LYS A 51 -21.05 11.21 8.57
N VAL A 52 -21.54 10.52 7.53
CA VAL A 52 -20.74 9.57 6.76
C VAL A 52 -19.77 10.31 5.84
N VAL A 53 -18.53 9.86 5.82
CA VAL A 53 -17.47 10.38 4.94
C VAL A 53 -17.01 9.30 3.99
N LEU A 54 -17.05 9.60 2.69
CA LEU A 54 -16.41 8.79 1.67
C LEU A 54 -14.93 9.18 1.58
N TYR A 55 -14.07 8.24 1.89
CA TYR A 55 -12.63 8.35 1.69
C TYR A 55 -12.21 7.53 0.49
N ASN A 56 -11.42 8.13 -0.39
CA ASN A 56 -10.77 7.43 -1.49
C ASN A 56 -9.27 7.71 -1.45
N SER A 57 -8.49 6.68 -1.77
CA SER A 57 -7.05 6.77 -1.92
C SER A 57 -6.61 6.07 -3.19
N PHE A 58 -5.65 6.67 -3.86
CA PHE A 58 -4.98 6.11 -5.01
C PHE A 58 -3.48 6.25 -4.81
N LYS A 59 -2.76 5.13 -4.84
CA LYS A 59 -1.32 5.09 -4.67
C LYS A 59 -0.66 4.37 -5.83
N LEU A 60 0.34 5.00 -6.42
CA LEU A 60 1.19 4.41 -7.45
C LEU A 60 2.65 4.53 -7.02
N GLY A 61 3.43 3.50 -7.32
CA GLY A 61 4.86 3.52 -7.11
C GLY A 61 5.60 2.90 -8.30
N VAL A 62 6.72 3.49 -8.68
CA VAL A 62 7.60 2.97 -9.73
C VAL A 62 9.05 3.15 -9.29
N ILE A 63 9.84 2.10 -9.48
CA ILE A 63 11.29 2.13 -9.32
C ILE A 63 11.93 1.79 -10.65
N LYS A 64 12.91 2.56 -11.06
CA LYS A 64 13.70 2.32 -12.25
C LYS A 64 15.19 2.36 -11.90
N THR A 65 15.95 1.36 -12.34
CA THR A 65 17.42 1.40 -12.25
C THR A 65 17.98 2.46 -13.20
N LEU A 66 19.07 3.09 -12.79
CA LEU A 66 19.82 4.02 -13.61
C LEU A 66 20.98 3.28 -14.27
N ASP A 67 21.11 3.39 -15.59
CA ASP A 67 22.25 2.86 -16.31
C ASP A 67 23.49 3.74 -16.04
N VAL A 68 24.52 3.17 -15.43
CA VAL A 68 25.75 3.87 -15.00
C VAL A 68 26.98 3.37 -15.76
N GLY A 69 26.81 2.67 -16.88
CA GLY A 69 27.86 2.07 -17.71
C GLY A 69 27.86 0.54 -17.66
N ASP A 70 28.55 -0.08 -18.62
CA ASP A 70 28.46 -1.53 -18.91
C ASP A 70 29.02 -2.43 -17.81
N ASP A 71 29.82 -1.89 -16.88
CA ASP A 71 30.52 -2.69 -15.86
C ASP A 71 29.87 -2.67 -14.47
N VAL A 72 28.77 -1.94 -14.27
CA VAL A 72 28.11 -1.82 -12.96
C VAL A 72 26.81 -2.60 -12.94
N GLN A 73 26.75 -3.69 -12.18
CA GLN A 73 25.49 -4.37 -11.89
C GLN A 73 24.59 -3.43 -11.07
N THR A 74 23.57 -2.86 -11.71
CA THR A 74 22.57 -2.04 -11.05
C THR A 74 21.49 -2.95 -10.48
N PHE A 75 21.28 -2.91 -9.17
CA PHE A 75 20.19 -3.61 -8.50
C PHE A 75 19.43 -2.65 -7.59
N VAL A 76 18.18 -2.96 -7.33
CA VAL A 76 17.37 -2.26 -6.34
C VAL A 76 17.44 -3.05 -5.03
N PRO A 77 17.88 -2.46 -3.91
CA PRO A 77 17.87 -3.11 -2.60
C PRO A 77 16.47 -3.65 -2.24
N PHE A 78 16.43 -4.73 -1.48
CA PHE A 78 15.17 -5.37 -1.12
C PHE A 78 14.23 -4.45 -0.33
N ASP A 79 14.77 -3.67 0.60
CA ASP A 79 14.06 -2.72 1.45
C ASP A 79 13.48 -1.51 0.68
N GLU A 80 14.01 -1.25 -0.52
CA GLU A 80 13.45 -0.22 -1.41
C GLU A 80 12.34 -0.75 -2.34
N ARG A 81 12.27 -2.08 -2.53
CA ARG A 81 11.27 -2.70 -3.40
C ARG A 81 9.87 -2.60 -2.80
N PHE A 82 8.88 -2.56 -3.66
CA PHE A 82 7.50 -2.60 -3.21
C PHE A 82 7.08 -4.01 -2.82
N ILE A 83 6.43 -4.11 -1.66
CA ILE A 83 5.81 -5.32 -1.13
C ILE A 83 4.41 -4.92 -0.64
N MET A 84 3.43 -5.82 -0.68
CA MET A 84 2.06 -5.52 -0.30
C MET A 84 1.42 -6.70 0.44
N GLY A 85 0.42 -6.39 1.28
CA GLY A 85 -0.35 -7.37 2.05
C GLY A 85 -0.50 -6.98 3.52
N GLY A 86 -1.53 -7.50 4.17
CA GLY A 86 -1.81 -7.31 5.58
C GLY A 86 -1.84 -5.85 6.02
N ASN A 87 -1.09 -5.54 7.06
CA ASN A 87 -0.93 -4.19 7.59
C ASN A 87 0.21 -3.38 6.92
N GLY A 88 1.02 -4.03 6.08
CA GLY A 88 2.15 -3.41 5.39
C GLY A 88 3.39 -3.18 6.27
N ILE A 89 3.44 -3.73 7.46
CA ILE A 89 4.59 -3.62 8.37
C ILE A 89 5.53 -4.82 8.15
N PRO A 90 6.86 -4.64 8.24
CA PRO A 90 7.59 -3.38 8.48
C PRO A 90 7.91 -2.57 7.22
N TYR A 91 7.93 -3.16 6.02
CA TYR A 91 8.46 -2.52 4.81
C TYR A 91 7.48 -2.46 3.64
N GLY A 92 6.23 -2.89 3.85
CA GLY A 92 5.26 -3.07 2.77
C GLY A 92 4.20 -1.97 2.70
N ASN A 93 3.27 -2.19 1.78
CA ASN A 93 2.04 -1.43 1.65
C ASN A 93 0.87 -2.29 2.12
N ALA A 94 0.01 -1.74 2.97
CA ALA A 94 -1.14 -2.48 3.46
C ALA A 94 -2.09 -2.88 2.31
N LEU A 95 -2.60 -4.10 2.36
CA LEU A 95 -3.75 -4.58 1.60
C LEU A 95 -4.51 -5.54 2.50
N ARG A 96 -5.57 -5.03 3.12
CA ARG A 96 -6.38 -5.77 4.10
C ARG A 96 -7.10 -6.95 3.44
N GLY A 97 -7.30 -8.04 4.16
CA GLY A 97 -7.89 -9.27 3.62
C GLY A 97 -6.87 -10.22 2.98
N TYR A 98 -5.58 -9.92 3.11
CA TYR A 98 -4.48 -10.78 2.71
C TYR A 98 -3.41 -10.84 3.81
N PRO A 99 -2.65 -11.93 3.93
CA PRO A 99 -1.54 -12.01 4.86
C PRO A 99 -0.46 -10.96 4.60
N ASP A 100 0.34 -10.66 5.62
CA ASP A 100 1.44 -9.71 5.48
C ASP A 100 2.41 -10.13 4.37
N ASN A 101 2.79 -9.17 3.51
CA ASN A 101 3.76 -9.35 2.44
C ASN A 101 3.45 -10.47 1.42
N SER A 102 2.18 -10.86 1.31
CA SER A 102 1.75 -11.99 0.46
C SER A 102 1.45 -11.61 -0.98
N ILE A 103 1.37 -10.32 -1.30
CA ILE A 103 0.97 -9.83 -2.63
C ILE A 103 2.18 -9.31 -3.39
N GLY A 104 2.33 -9.79 -4.60
CA GLY A 104 3.39 -9.42 -5.52
C GLY A 104 4.35 -10.56 -5.80
N PRO A 105 5.55 -10.24 -6.31
CA PRO A 105 6.59 -11.21 -6.62
C PRO A 105 7.05 -12.03 -5.42
N GLN A 106 7.08 -13.35 -5.59
CA GLN A 106 7.51 -14.30 -4.56
C GLN A 106 8.48 -15.32 -5.14
N THR A 107 9.35 -15.87 -4.30
CA THR A 107 10.17 -17.04 -4.63
C THR A 107 9.30 -18.29 -4.76
N ALA A 108 9.89 -19.38 -5.26
CA ALA A 108 9.24 -20.71 -5.30
C ALA A 108 8.84 -21.20 -3.89
N SER A 109 9.50 -20.72 -2.83
CA SER A 109 9.18 -21.02 -1.42
C SER A 109 8.14 -20.09 -0.79
N GLY A 110 7.56 -19.14 -1.57
CA GLY A 110 6.54 -18.21 -1.07
C GLY A 110 7.08 -16.99 -0.34
N GLN A 111 8.40 -16.76 -0.32
CA GLN A 111 8.97 -15.55 0.28
C GLN A 111 8.81 -14.35 -0.66
N ALA A 112 8.42 -13.19 -0.12
CA ALA A 112 8.32 -11.96 -0.88
C ALA A 112 9.69 -11.54 -1.44
N VAL A 113 9.74 -11.27 -2.73
CA VAL A 113 10.91 -10.72 -3.44
C VAL A 113 10.77 -9.22 -3.62
N GLY A 114 9.55 -8.72 -3.60
CA GLY A 114 9.21 -7.35 -3.92
C GLY A 114 9.28 -7.04 -5.41
N GLY A 115 8.64 -5.98 -5.82
CA GLY A 115 8.57 -5.53 -7.20
C GLY A 115 9.05 -4.09 -7.39
N ASN A 116 9.15 -3.68 -8.64
CA ASN A 116 9.55 -2.32 -9.00
C ASN A 116 8.37 -1.41 -9.40
N SER A 117 7.17 -1.93 -9.40
CA SER A 117 5.95 -1.14 -9.59
C SER A 117 4.83 -1.62 -8.68
N MET A 118 4.02 -0.70 -8.23
CA MET A 118 2.84 -1.00 -7.43
C MET A 118 1.68 -0.07 -7.78
N GLY A 119 0.46 -0.58 -7.59
CA GLY A 119 -0.75 0.22 -7.64
C GLY A 119 -1.70 -0.21 -6.55
N LYS A 120 -2.35 0.76 -5.90
CA LYS A 120 -3.37 0.51 -4.88
C LYS A 120 -4.49 1.52 -4.99
N ILE A 121 -5.72 1.03 -4.84
CA ILE A 121 -6.92 1.84 -4.70
C ILE A 121 -7.63 1.41 -3.42
N THR A 122 -8.03 2.38 -2.62
CA THR A 122 -8.82 2.17 -1.39
C THR A 122 -10.04 3.08 -1.42
N THR A 123 -11.19 2.52 -1.11
CA THR A 123 -12.44 3.27 -0.88
C THR A 123 -12.99 2.87 0.47
N GLU A 124 -13.33 3.85 1.32
CA GLU A 124 -13.90 3.60 2.64
C GLU A 124 -15.11 4.50 2.89
N LEU A 125 -16.16 3.93 3.46
CA LEU A 125 -17.27 4.66 4.06
C LEU A 125 -17.03 4.70 5.57
N ARG A 126 -16.73 5.90 6.08
CA ARG A 126 -16.35 6.15 7.48
C ARG A 126 -17.50 6.79 8.24
N PHE A 127 -17.86 6.24 9.39
CA PHE A 127 -18.88 6.77 10.26
C PHE A 127 -18.29 7.07 11.65
N PRO A 128 -18.27 8.34 12.10
CA PRO A 128 -17.77 8.72 13.42
C PRO A 128 -18.75 8.28 14.50
N LEU A 129 -18.22 7.56 15.50
CA LEU A 129 -18.97 7.19 16.71
C LEU A 129 -18.78 8.19 17.84
N SER A 130 -17.54 8.73 17.96
CA SER A 130 -17.16 9.73 18.97
C SER A 130 -16.16 10.71 18.37
N GLU A 131 -16.21 11.96 18.82
CA GLU A 131 -15.25 13.00 18.45
C GLU A 131 -14.15 13.21 19.51
N ASN A 132 -14.41 12.78 20.75
CA ASN A 132 -13.43 12.87 21.83
C ASN A 132 -13.65 11.72 22.85
N PRO A 133 -12.77 10.67 22.87
CA PRO A 133 -11.71 10.41 21.86
C PRO A 133 -12.30 10.18 20.46
N VAL A 134 -11.49 10.40 19.42
CA VAL A 134 -11.93 10.14 18.05
C VAL A 134 -12.05 8.62 17.84
N ILE A 135 -13.28 8.18 17.59
CA ILE A 135 -13.60 6.77 17.29
C ILE A 135 -14.50 6.75 16.07
N TYR A 136 -14.14 5.94 15.08
CA TYR A 136 -15.00 5.71 13.93
C TYR A 136 -14.94 4.27 13.43
N VAL A 137 -16.03 3.83 12.84
CA VAL A 137 -16.12 2.57 12.12
C VAL A 137 -16.11 2.83 10.62
N MET A 138 -15.74 1.84 9.85
CA MET A 138 -15.75 1.94 8.40
C MET A 138 -16.06 0.61 7.74
N ALA A 139 -16.65 0.69 6.55
CA ALA A 139 -16.64 -0.37 5.56
C ALA A 139 -15.62 0.02 4.47
N PHE A 140 -14.86 -0.93 3.97
CA PHE A 140 -13.84 -0.67 2.97
C PHE A 140 -13.89 -1.65 1.79
N GLY A 141 -13.43 -1.18 0.65
CA GLY A 141 -13.04 -1.98 -0.50
C GLY A 141 -11.63 -1.55 -0.93
N GLU A 142 -10.78 -2.51 -1.17
CA GLU A 142 -9.41 -2.29 -1.63
C GLU A 142 -9.10 -3.13 -2.86
N MET A 143 -8.23 -2.59 -3.70
CA MET A 143 -7.59 -3.36 -4.76
C MET A 143 -6.15 -2.90 -4.90
N GLY A 144 -5.24 -3.86 -5.10
CA GLY A 144 -3.83 -3.54 -5.26
C GLY A 144 -3.02 -4.71 -5.77
N ASN A 145 -1.84 -4.40 -6.27
CA ASN A 145 -0.84 -5.40 -6.62
C ASN A 145 0.55 -4.76 -6.71
N VAL A 146 1.55 -5.62 -6.73
CA VAL A 146 2.95 -5.30 -6.96
C VAL A 146 3.44 -6.10 -8.15
N TRP A 147 4.12 -5.46 -9.07
CA TRP A 147 4.64 -6.09 -10.29
C TRP A 147 6.13 -5.81 -10.45
N ASN A 148 6.77 -6.68 -11.21
CA ASN A 148 8.09 -6.40 -11.74
C ASN A 148 7.97 -6.08 -13.24
N SER A 149 7.96 -4.81 -13.58
CA SER A 149 7.80 -4.32 -14.96
C SER A 149 9.12 -4.20 -15.73
N SER A 150 10.26 -4.42 -15.06
CA SER A 150 11.56 -4.43 -15.74
C SER A 150 11.87 -5.82 -16.27
N LYS A 151 12.61 -5.90 -17.40
CA LYS A 151 13.21 -7.14 -17.93
C LYS A 151 14.35 -7.66 -17.06
N MET A 152 14.41 -7.29 -15.79
CA MET A 152 15.32 -7.90 -14.84
C MET A 152 14.86 -9.34 -14.63
N SER A 153 15.38 -10.20 -15.46
CA SER A 153 15.29 -11.65 -15.32
C SER A 153 16.11 -12.09 -14.10
N GLU A 154 15.57 -11.88 -12.92
CA GLU A 154 15.99 -12.73 -11.82
C GLU A 154 15.47 -14.13 -12.14
N PRO A 155 16.34 -15.16 -12.21
CA PRO A 155 15.98 -16.48 -12.75
C PRO A 155 14.95 -17.25 -11.93
N PHE A 156 14.45 -16.69 -10.82
CA PHE A 156 13.49 -17.32 -9.90
C PHE A 156 12.14 -16.61 -9.83
N TYR A 157 11.90 -15.64 -10.70
CA TYR A 157 10.69 -14.85 -10.66
C TYR A 157 9.52 -15.52 -11.39
N ILE A 158 8.49 -15.92 -10.67
CA ILE A 158 7.25 -16.46 -11.24
C ILE A 158 6.13 -15.43 -11.00
N ASP A 159 5.84 -14.59 -11.98
CA ASP A 159 4.58 -13.82 -12.00
C ASP A 159 3.46 -14.71 -12.53
N ARG A 160 2.65 -15.25 -11.63
CA ARG A 160 1.54 -16.15 -12.00
C ARG A 160 0.32 -15.42 -12.55
N ASN A 161 0.24 -14.09 -12.40
CA ASN A 161 -1.02 -13.38 -12.57
C ASN A 161 -1.01 -12.26 -13.63
N GLY A 162 0.09 -12.04 -14.33
CA GLY A 162 0.22 -11.00 -15.34
C GLY A 162 0.22 -9.56 -14.80
N PRO A 163 0.61 -8.57 -15.61
CA PRO A 163 0.92 -7.21 -15.15
C PRO A 163 -0.28 -6.36 -14.72
N LEU A 164 -1.52 -6.82 -14.90
CA LEU A 164 -2.72 -6.03 -14.62
C LEU A 164 -3.68 -6.66 -13.61
N SER A 165 -3.35 -7.83 -13.04
CA SER A 165 -4.27 -8.46 -12.07
C SER A 165 -4.17 -7.78 -10.71
N MET A 166 -5.15 -6.93 -10.39
CA MET A 166 -5.32 -6.35 -9.06
C MET A 166 -5.98 -7.37 -8.13
N LYS A 167 -5.39 -7.60 -6.96
CA LYS A 167 -6.00 -8.37 -5.88
C LYS A 167 -7.03 -7.51 -5.16
N LYS A 168 -8.20 -8.06 -4.86
CA LYS A 168 -9.37 -7.34 -4.36
C LYS A 168 -9.75 -7.85 -2.99
N SER A 169 -10.15 -6.93 -2.13
CA SER A 169 -10.69 -7.25 -0.81
C SER A 169 -11.79 -6.27 -0.40
N ALA A 170 -12.62 -6.70 0.53
CA ALA A 170 -13.59 -5.84 1.20
C ALA A 170 -13.72 -6.26 2.66
N GLY A 171 -14.15 -5.33 3.49
CA GLY A 171 -14.29 -5.62 4.92
C GLY A 171 -14.79 -4.45 5.72
N VAL A 172 -14.68 -4.61 7.03
CA VAL A 172 -15.07 -3.61 8.01
C VAL A 172 -13.91 -3.36 9.00
N GLY A 173 -13.91 -2.20 9.59
CA GLY A 173 -12.88 -1.87 10.57
C GLY A 173 -13.33 -0.81 11.56
N VAL A 174 -12.55 -0.68 12.63
CA VAL A 174 -12.71 0.36 13.64
C VAL A 174 -11.37 1.05 13.88
N ARG A 175 -11.44 2.34 14.15
CA ARG A 175 -10.29 3.18 14.48
C ARG A 175 -10.52 3.91 15.77
N PHE A 176 -9.48 3.92 16.60
CA PHE A 176 -9.39 4.69 17.83
C PHE A 176 -8.19 5.61 17.73
N PHE A 177 -8.40 6.87 18.05
CA PHE A 177 -7.30 7.80 18.25
C PHE A 177 -7.03 7.96 19.74
N MET A 178 -5.87 7.52 20.18
CA MET A 178 -5.43 7.62 21.57
C MET A 178 -4.37 8.73 21.70
N PRO A 179 -4.62 9.78 22.50
CA PRO A 179 -3.61 10.78 22.79
C PRO A 179 -2.32 10.13 23.33
N GLY A 180 -1.17 10.49 22.74
CA GLY A 180 0.13 9.96 23.13
C GLY A 180 0.56 8.63 22.48
N ILE A 181 -0.38 7.84 21.94
CA ILE A 181 -0.08 6.56 21.27
C ILE A 181 -0.32 6.67 19.75
N GLY A 182 -1.27 7.53 19.34
CA GLY A 182 -1.66 7.67 17.94
C GLY A 182 -2.90 6.87 17.57
N LYS A 183 -3.01 6.50 16.30
CA LYS A 183 -4.15 5.76 15.77
C LYS A 183 -3.95 4.26 15.95
N LEU A 184 -4.94 3.61 16.53
CA LEU A 184 -5.07 2.16 16.62
C LEU A 184 -6.21 1.70 15.71
N GLY A 185 -5.98 0.67 14.93
CA GLY A 185 -6.98 0.11 14.01
C GLY A 185 -7.11 -1.39 14.15
N PHE A 186 -8.36 -1.86 14.00
CA PHE A 186 -8.70 -3.26 13.87
C PHE A 186 -9.56 -3.43 12.62
N ASP A 187 -9.14 -4.31 11.72
CA ASP A 187 -9.84 -4.60 10.49
C ASP A 187 -10.12 -6.09 10.36
N MET A 188 -11.27 -6.40 9.79
CA MET A 188 -11.63 -7.73 9.31
C MET A 188 -11.90 -7.61 7.82
N GLY A 189 -11.05 -8.19 7.00
CA GLY A 189 -11.11 -8.15 5.55
C GLY A 189 -11.25 -9.52 4.93
N TYR A 190 -11.96 -9.61 3.81
CA TYR A 190 -12.08 -10.80 2.99
C TYR A 190 -11.33 -10.60 1.67
N GLY A 191 -10.33 -11.43 1.42
CA GLY A 191 -9.60 -11.47 0.15
C GLY A 191 -10.34 -12.35 -0.87
N PHE A 192 -10.67 -11.78 -2.01
CA PHE A 192 -11.47 -12.48 -3.04
C PHE A 192 -10.62 -13.31 -4.00
N ASP A 193 -9.33 -13.07 -4.05
CA ASP A 193 -8.44 -13.72 -5.01
C ASP A 193 -7.70 -14.89 -4.37
N ASP A 194 -7.50 -15.93 -5.15
CA ASP A 194 -6.60 -17.03 -4.81
C ASP A 194 -5.14 -16.56 -4.95
N ILE A 195 -4.42 -16.50 -3.83
CA ILE A 195 -3.00 -16.17 -3.81
C ILE A 195 -2.11 -17.42 -3.57
N ASN A 196 -2.70 -18.51 -3.09
CA ASN A 196 -1.99 -19.75 -2.78
C ASN A 196 -1.97 -20.72 -3.96
N GLY A 197 -2.85 -20.53 -4.96
CA GLY A 197 -2.99 -21.39 -6.13
C GLY A 197 -3.73 -22.70 -5.84
N ASP A 198 -4.55 -22.72 -4.79
CA ASP A 198 -5.37 -23.86 -4.40
C ASP A 198 -6.80 -23.83 -4.99
N GLY A 199 -7.11 -22.79 -5.75
CA GLY A 199 -8.42 -22.57 -6.37
C GLY A 199 -9.46 -21.90 -5.47
N ASN A 200 -9.09 -21.53 -4.23
CA ASN A 200 -9.97 -20.89 -3.26
C ASN A 200 -9.59 -19.42 -3.06
N PRO A 201 -10.55 -18.55 -2.75
CA PRO A 201 -10.23 -17.19 -2.31
C PRO A 201 -9.44 -17.23 -1.00
N GLN A 202 -8.63 -16.19 -0.73
CA GLN A 202 -7.86 -16.08 0.52
C GLN A 202 -8.77 -16.19 1.76
N GLY A 203 -9.96 -15.61 1.71
CA GLY A 203 -10.90 -15.67 2.82
C GLY A 203 -10.71 -14.53 3.82
N TRP A 204 -11.11 -14.78 5.08
CA TRP A 204 -11.09 -13.77 6.14
C TRP A 204 -9.72 -13.63 6.78
N GLU A 205 -9.25 -12.39 6.85
CA GLU A 205 -8.01 -12.00 7.53
C GLU A 205 -8.27 -10.85 8.51
N TYR A 206 -7.58 -10.89 9.65
CA TYR A 206 -7.64 -9.86 10.68
C TYR A 206 -6.36 -9.04 10.67
N THR A 207 -6.49 -7.72 10.68
CA THR A 207 -5.35 -6.81 10.60
C THR A 207 -5.41 -5.82 11.77
N ILE A 208 -4.28 -5.66 12.47
CA ILE A 208 -4.10 -4.65 13.51
C ILE A 208 -3.13 -3.60 12.98
N THR A 209 -3.49 -2.33 13.09
CA THR A 209 -2.66 -1.20 12.64
C THR A 209 -2.37 -0.26 13.79
N PHE A 210 -1.11 0.19 13.89
CA PHE A 210 -0.64 1.13 14.90
C PHE A 210 0.01 2.35 14.23
N GLY A 211 -0.26 3.53 14.76
CA GLY A 211 0.51 4.74 14.48
C GLY A 211 0.46 5.27 13.05
N GLN A 212 -0.26 4.63 12.15
CA GLN A 212 -0.37 5.08 10.76
C GLN A 212 -1.20 6.36 10.68
N THR A 213 -0.53 7.47 10.46
CA THR A 213 -1.16 8.73 10.08
C THR A 213 -1.23 8.75 8.55
N TYR A 214 -2.42 8.91 8.01
CA TYR A 214 -2.62 9.12 6.57
C TYR A 214 -2.16 10.51 6.15
#